data_ba98994aa5ccdce6f2e32c20d48293df
#
_entry.id   ba98994aa5ccdce6f2e32c20d48293df
#
_cell.length_a   1.000
_cell.length_b   1.000
_cell.length_c   1.000
_cell.angle_alpha   90.00
_cell.angle_beta   90.00
_cell.angle_gamma   90.00
#
_symmetry.space_group_name_H-M   'P 1'
#
loop_
_entity.id
_entity.type
_entity.pdbx_description
1 polymer ?
#
loop_
_entity_poly.entity_id
_entity_poly.type
_entity_poly.pdbx_seq_one_letter_code
_entity_poly.pdbx_strand_id
1 'polypeptide(L)'
;TLPTQRFSRSDETDGPGTFFGGYRTIAEHYSHLDAIAANHPTLAKLVDYGDSWRKLNSKPNGYDLKAICITKIRPNSSDCALNPNVDKPRFLLMAAIHARELSTSEMAWRWIDYLIDNYNVDTEVTMLLDSTEVWVIPMVNPDGRQIVEQNNISPYLQRKNANTSQGNCQNPPGITYQHGVDLNR
;
A
#
# COMPACT_ATOMS: atom_id res chain seq x y z
N THR A 1 -1.92 -15.10 -30.35
CA THR A 1 -2.95 -14.29 -29.66
C THR A 1 -2.70 -14.46 -28.19
N LEU A 2 -2.24 -13.38 -27.52
CA LEU A 2 -2.13 -13.34 -26.08
C LEU A 2 -3.50 -13.66 -25.47
N PRO A 3 -3.58 -14.54 -24.47
CA PRO A 3 -4.82 -14.79 -23.78
C PRO A 3 -5.26 -13.49 -23.09
N THR A 4 -6.43 -13.02 -23.43
CA THR A 4 -7.09 -11.92 -22.73
C THR A 4 -7.50 -12.47 -21.38
N GLN A 5 -6.62 -12.41 -20.39
CA GLN A 5 -7.01 -12.65 -19.00
C GLN A 5 -7.98 -11.53 -18.62
N ARG A 6 -9.25 -11.87 -18.59
CA ARG A 6 -10.24 -11.06 -17.92
C ARG A 6 -9.90 -11.13 -16.44
N PHE A 7 -9.49 -10.02 -15.85
CA PHE A 7 -9.58 -9.87 -14.41
C PHE A 7 -11.01 -10.23 -14.02
N SER A 8 -11.21 -11.39 -13.44
CA SER A 8 -12.49 -11.72 -12.86
C SER A 8 -12.71 -10.67 -11.78
N ARG A 9 -13.70 -9.82 -11.99
CA ARG A 9 -14.28 -9.04 -10.94
C ARG A 9 -14.84 -10.10 -9.98
N SER A 10 -14.07 -10.45 -8.94
CA SER A 10 -14.66 -11.12 -7.80
C SER A 10 -15.86 -10.24 -7.44
N ASP A 11 -17.02 -10.82 -7.23
CA ASP A 11 -18.23 -10.13 -6.77
C ASP A 11 -17.95 -9.55 -5.37
N GLU A 12 -17.08 -8.55 -5.32
CA GLU A 12 -16.90 -7.70 -4.17
C GLU A 12 -18.14 -6.82 -4.10
N THR A 13 -19.17 -7.37 -3.51
CA THR A 13 -20.23 -6.57 -2.90
C THR A 13 -19.53 -5.51 -2.05
N ASP A 14 -19.99 -4.25 -2.17
CA ASP A 14 -19.59 -3.15 -1.29
C ASP A 14 -19.68 -3.63 0.16
N GLY A 15 -18.56 -4.21 0.66
CA GLY A 15 -18.49 -4.72 2.03
C GLY A 15 -18.53 -3.56 3.03
N PRO A 16 -18.98 -3.79 4.26
CA PRO A 16 -18.90 -2.79 5.31
C PRO A 16 -17.41 -2.41 5.49
N GLY A 17 -17.06 -1.16 5.24
CA GLY A 17 -15.72 -0.61 5.39
C GLY A 17 -15.22 0.22 4.20
N THR A 18 -15.78 0.03 3.00
CA THR A 18 -15.42 0.85 1.84
C THR A 18 -15.96 2.27 1.96
N PHE A 19 -15.30 3.23 1.30
CA PHE A 19 -15.78 4.60 1.24
C PHE A 19 -15.74 5.15 -0.19
N PHE A 20 -16.44 6.23 -0.44
CA PHE A 20 -16.46 6.95 -1.70
C PHE A 20 -16.51 6.06 -2.96
N GLY A 21 -17.63 5.38 -3.15
CA GLY A 21 -17.89 4.55 -4.33
C GLY A 21 -17.13 3.22 -4.37
N GLY A 22 -16.78 2.68 -3.20
CA GLY A 22 -16.17 1.36 -3.08
C GLY A 22 -14.65 1.36 -3.01
N TYR A 23 -14.00 2.50 -2.74
CA TYR A 23 -12.56 2.51 -2.42
C TYR A 23 -12.32 1.98 -1.00
N ARG A 24 -11.21 1.28 -0.82
CA ARG A 24 -10.82 0.71 0.46
C ARG A 24 -10.18 1.74 1.38
N THR A 25 -10.46 1.62 2.66
CA THR A 25 -9.86 2.42 3.73
C THR A 25 -8.41 1.96 4.02
N ILE A 26 -7.66 2.77 4.78
CA ILE A 26 -6.33 2.37 5.29
C ILE A 26 -6.42 1.07 6.08
N ALA A 27 -7.45 0.93 6.93
CA ALA A 27 -7.64 -0.25 7.76
C ALA A 27 -7.83 -1.51 6.92
N GLU A 28 -8.59 -1.44 5.82
CA GLU A 28 -8.79 -2.56 4.90
C GLU A 28 -7.51 -2.90 4.16
N HIS A 29 -6.76 -1.91 3.65
CA HIS A 29 -5.47 -2.15 3.02
C HIS A 29 -4.50 -2.86 3.98
N TYR A 30 -4.41 -2.42 5.23
CA TYR A 30 -3.50 -3.02 6.20
C TYR A 30 -3.94 -4.42 6.61
N SER A 31 -5.25 -4.63 6.84
CA SER A 31 -5.80 -5.97 7.12
C SER A 31 -5.54 -6.96 5.98
N HIS A 32 -5.59 -6.48 4.74
CA HIS A 32 -5.27 -7.30 3.57
C HIS A 32 -3.79 -7.73 3.57
N LEU A 33 -2.88 -6.79 3.81
CA LEU A 33 -1.44 -7.12 3.89
C LEU A 33 -1.15 -8.13 5.00
N ASP A 34 -1.79 -7.95 6.17
CA ASP A 34 -1.68 -8.89 7.29
C ASP A 34 -2.19 -10.28 6.89
N ALA A 35 -3.34 -10.35 6.20
CA ALA A 35 -3.93 -11.61 5.73
C ALA A 35 -3.07 -12.31 4.67
N ILE A 36 -2.55 -11.58 3.68
CA ILE A 36 -1.66 -12.14 2.65
C ILE A 36 -0.41 -12.73 3.30
N ALA A 37 0.25 -11.99 4.18
CA ALA A 37 1.45 -12.49 4.85
C ALA A 37 1.18 -13.72 5.74
N ALA A 38 0.04 -13.75 6.44
CA ALA A 38 -0.35 -14.87 7.28
C ALA A 38 -0.71 -16.13 6.47
N ASN A 39 -1.41 -15.97 5.35
CA ASN A 39 -1.88 -17.08 4.52
C ASN A 39 -0.80 -17.61 3.57
N HIS A 40 0.20 -16.82 3.24
CA HIS A 40 1.27 -17.17 2.29
C HIS A 40 2.69 -16.98 2.86
N PRO A 41 3.04 -17.57 4.02
CA PRO A 41 4.28 -17.27 4.76
C PRO A 41 5.57 -17.71 4.02
N THR A 42 5.45 -18.54 3.00
CA THR A 42 6.57 -18.97 2.14
C THR A 42 6.75 -18.07 0.90
N LEU A 43 5.79 -17.18 0.65
CA LEU A 43 5.75 -16.33 -0.54
C LEU A 43 5.68 -14.84 -0.21
N ALA A 44 5.14 -14.47 0.93
CA ALA A 44 4.95 -13.08 1.31
C ALA A 44 5.38 -12.81 2.74
N LYS A 45 5.97 -11.63 2.95
CA LYS A 45 6.36 -11.14 4.28
C LYS A 45 5.96 -9.69 4.44
N LEU A 46 5.23 -9.40 5.51
CA LEU A 46 4.95 -8.02 5.91
C LEU A 46 6.15 -7.44 6.63
N VAL A 47 6.51 -6.22 6.28
CA VAL A 47 7.66 -5.49 6.84
C VAL A 47 7.21 -4.10 7.27
N ASP A 48 7.42 -3.81 8.55
CA ASP A 48 7.36 -2.46 9.08
C ASP A 48 8.69 -1.77 8.76
N TYR A 49 8.63 -0.66 8.01
CA TYR A 49 9.84 0.09 7.63
C TYR A 49 9.94 1.44 8.32
N GLY A 50 9.05 1.74 9.26
CA GLY A 50 9.09 2.94 10.09
C GLY A 50 7.72 3.47 10.47
N ASP A 51 7.69 4.68 10.97
CA ASP A 51 6.51 5.35 11.49
C ASP A 51 6.10 6.56 10.65
N SER A 52 4.81 6.78 10.53
CA SER A 52 4.27 8.00 9.91
C SER A 52 4.60 9.23 10.76
N TRP A 53 4.50 10.44 10.15
CA TRP A 53 4.81 11.67 10.88
C TRP A 53 3.98 11.85 12.14
N ARG A 54 2.69 11.53 12.09
CA ARG A 54 1.81 11.61 13.28
C ARG A 54 2.28 10.67 14.37
N LYS A 55 2.64 9.44 14.03
CA LYS A 55 3.12 8.46 15.01
C LYS A 55 4.44 8.89 15.64
N LEU A 56 5.40 9.33 14.83
CA LEU A 56 6.69 9.88 15.30
C LEU A 56 6.54 11.07 16.25
N ASN A 57 5.47 11.86 16.09
CA ASN A 57 5.21 13.06 16.89
C ASN A 57 4.12 12.84 17.95
N SER A 58 3.80 11.59 18.28
CA SER A 58 2.78 11.22 19.29
C SER A 58 1.42 11.90 19.04
N LYS A 59 1.05 12.09 17.77
CA LYS A 59 -0.25 12.63 17.37
C LYS A 59 -1.27 11.51 17.21
N PRO A 60 -2.58 11.79 17.44
CA PRO A 60 -3.63 10.81 17.20
C PRO A 60 -3.63 10.28 15.75
N ASN A 61 -4.02 9.02 15.60
CA ASN A 61 -4.18 8.36 14.30
C ASN A 61 -2.88 8.36 13.46
N GLY A 62 -1.74 8.12 14.09
CA GLY A 62 -0.49 7.80 13.42
C GLY A 62 -0.40 6.31 13.08
N TYR A 63 0.36 5.95 12.05
CA TYR A 63 0.42 4.61 11.48
C TYR A 63 1.84 4.07 11.42
N ASP A 64 1.98 2.74 11.54
CA ASP A 64 3.15 2.03 11.06
C ASP A 64 3.21 2.13 9.54
N LEU A 65 4.39 2.29 8.98
CA LEU A 65 4.59 2.28 7.54
C LEU A 65 4.87 0.85 7.09
N LYS A 66 3.91 0.24 6.42
CA LYS A 66 3.94 -1.17 6.05
C LYS A 66 4.27 -1.36 4.57
N ALA A 67 5.17 -2.28 4.30
CA ALA A 67 5.47 -2.82 2.98
C ALA A 67 5.22 -4.33 2.97
N ILE A 68 4.75 -4.88 1.87
CA ILE A 68 4.75 -6.32 1.65
C ILE A 68 5.85 -6.68 0.65
N CYS A 69 6.68 -7.64 1.00
CA CYS A 69 7.64 -8.25 0.12
C CYS A 69 7.08 -9.58 -0.38
N ILE A 70 7.00 -9.74 -1.69
CA ILE A 70 6.48 -10.94 -2.35
C ILE A 70 7.61 -11.57 -3.16
N THR A 71 7.95 -12.79 -2.82
CA THR A 71 9.00 -13.59 -3.46
C THR A 71 8.91 -15.02 -2.93
N LYS A 72 9.41 -16.01 -3.65
CA LYS A 72 9.67 -17.33 -3.06
C LYS A 72 10.72 -17.20 -1.97
N ILE A 73 10.30 -17.26 -0.71
CA ILE A 73 11.18 -17.10 0.45
C ILE A 73 12.01 -18.38 0.62
N ARG A 74 13.33 -18.23 0.55
CA ARG A 74 14.28 -19.34 0.70
C ARG A 74 14.51 -19.63 2.20
N PRO A 75 14.53 -20.90 2.59
CA PRO A 75 14.84 -21.26 3.98
C PRO A 75 16.21 -20.70 4.41
N ASN A 76 16.28 -20.14 5.63
CA ASN A 76 17.48 -19.58 6.23
C ASN A 76 18.14 -18.45 5.42
N SER A 77 17.40 -17.79 4.54
CA SER A 77 17.86 -16.62 3.78
C SER A 77 17.50 -15.32 4.50
N SER A 78 18.07 -14.22 4.01
CA SER A 78 17.66 -12.86 4.39
C SER A 78 16.63 -12.28 3.41
N ASP A 79 15.92 -13.14 2.67
CA ASP A 79 14.86 -12.70 1.77
C ASP A 79 13.84 -11.84 2.53
N CYS A 80 13.42 -10.75 1.91
CA CYS A 80 12.51 -9.78 2.51
C CYS A 80 13.02 -9.09 3.80
N ALA A 81 14.32 -9.02 4.03
CA ALA A 81 14.88 -8.19 5.07
C ALA A 81 15.11 -6.76 4.57
N LEU A 82 14.96 -5.75 5.45
CA LEU A 82 15.25 -4.34 5.08
C LEU A 82 16.73 -4.15 4.71
N ASN A 83 17.62 -4.77 5.47
CA ASN A 83 19.08 -4.77 5.23
C ASN A 83 19.54 -6.18 4.89
N PRO A 84 19.35 -6.62 3.65
CA PRO A 84 19.66 -7.97 3.30
C PRO A 84 21.12 -8.16 2.97
N ASN A 85 21.58 -9.37 3.24
CA ASN A 85 22.79 -9.91 2.63
C ASN A 85 22.31 -10.75 1.43
N VAL A 86 21.92 -10.08 0.32
CA VAL A 86 21.06 -10.73 -0.69
C VAL A 86 21.66 -10.89 -2.06
N ASP A 87 21.11 -11.93 -2.70
CA ASP A 87 21.36 -12.32 -4.07
C ASP A 87 20.21 -11.97 -5.03
N LYS A 88 18.99 -11.69 -4.52
CA LYS A 88 17.84 -11.37 -5.38
C LYS A 88 17.76 -9.88 -5.67
N PRO A 89 17.57 -9.48 -6.95
CA PRO A 89 17.23 -8.10 -7.29
C PRO A 89 15.91 -7.70 -6.65
N ARG A 90 15.72 -6.39 -6.46
CA ARG A 90 14.52 -5.83 -5.83
C ARG A 90 13.78 -4.92 -6.77
N PHE A 91 12.49 -5.13 -6.89
CA PHE A 91 11.58 -4.20 -7.53
C PHE A 91 10.70 -3.54 -6.45
N LEU A 92 10.55 -2.22 -6.49
CA LEU A 92 9.74 -1.47 -5.54
C LEU A 92 8.60 -0.76 -6.27
N LEU A 93 7.36 -1.06 -5.85
CA LEU A 93 6.16 -0.31 -6.22
C LEU A 93 5.69 0.51 -5.02
N MET A 94 5.49 1.80 -5.22
CA MET A 94 4.93 2.71 -4.22
C MET A 94 3.61 3.29 -4.74
N ALA A 95 2.58 3.29 -3.90
CA ALA A 95 1.27 3.85 -4.20
C ALA A 95 0.81 4.83 -3.10
N ALA A 96 -0.22 5.62 -3.37
CA ALA A 96 -0.77 6.62 -2.46
C ALA A 96 0.30 7.55 -1.85
N ILE A 97 1.28 7.99 -2.66
CA ILE A 97 2.24 9.03 -2.30
C ILE A 97 1.47 10.33 -2.03
N HIS A 98 0.53 10.66 -2.91
CA HIS A 98 -0.41 11.74 -2.68
C HIS A 98 -1.73 11.16 -2.18
N ALA A 99 -2.16 11.64 -1.04
CA ALA A 99 -3.23 11.02 -0.26
C ALA A 99 -4.60 10.92 -0.96
N ARG A 100 -4.91 11.90 -1.84
CA ARG A 100 -6.18 11.96 -2.59
C ARG A 100 -6.24 11.06 -3.83
N GLU A 101 -5.14 10.42 -4.20
CA GLU A 101 -5.06 9.57 -5.39
C GLU A 101 -5.48 8.13 -5.05
N LEU A 102 -6.79 7.95 -4.81
CA LEU A 102 -7.37 6.73 -4.24
C LEU A 102 -7.12 5.48 -5.08
N SER A 103 -7.19 5.60 -6.40
CA SER A 103 -7.03 4.48 -7.32
C SER A 103 -5.65 3.83 -7.29
N THR A 104 -4.62 4.57 -6.87
CA THR A 104 -3.26 4.04 -6.88
C THR A 104 -3.06 2.92 -5.85
N SER A 105 -3.64 3.06 -4.65
CA SER A 105 -3.62 2.01 -3.63
C SER A 105 -4.44 0.78 -4.06
N GLU A 106 -5.57 1.00 -4.75
CA GLU A 106 -6.37 -0.10 -5.30
C GLU A 106 -5.62 -0.88 -6.39
N MET A 107 -4.85 -0.19 -7.23
CA MET A 107 -3.99 -0.86 -8.21
C MET A 107 -2.90 -1.70 -7.54
N ALA A 108 -2.29 -1.17 -6.47
CA ALA A 108 -1.31 -1.92 -5.68
C ALA A 108 -1.93 -3.16 -5.04
N TRP A 109 -3.13 -3.05 -4.46
CA TRP A 109 -3.88 -4.18 -3.91
C TRP A 109 -4.09 -5.28 -4.95
N ARG A 110 -4.66 -4.92 -6.11
CA ARG A 110 -4.94 -5.88 -7.21
C ARG A 110 -3.67 -6.53 -7.74
N TRP A 111 -2.57 -5.82 -7.75
CA TRP A 111 -1.31 -6.40 -8.19
C TRP A 111 -0.72 -7.36 -7.18
N ILE A 112 -0.85 -7.08 -5.88
CA ILE A 112 -0.50 -8.03 -4.81
C ILE A 112 -1.28 -9.33 -5.02
N ASP A 113 -2.60 -9.25 -5.15
CA ASP A 113 -3.47 -10.43 -5.35
C ASP A 113 -3.07 -11.18 -6.62
N TYR A 114 -2.87 -10.47 -7.72
CA TYR A 114 -2.44 -11.08 -8.98
C TYR A 114 -1.14 -11.88 -8.84
N LEU A 115 -0.14 -11.36 -8.16
CA LEU A 115 1.13 -12.05 -7.95
C LEU A 115 0.96 -13.30 -7.08
N ILE A 116 0.18 -13.21 -6.01
CA ILE A 116 -0.08 -14.31 -5.10
C ILE A 116 -0.88 -15.43 -5.79
N ASP A 117 -1.98 -15.08 -6.47
CA ASP A 117 -2.89 -16.04 -7.08
C ASP A 117 -2.27 -16.77 -8.29
N ASN A 118 -1.33 -16.11 -8.98
CA ASN A 118 -0.73 -16.66 -10.19
C ASN A 118 0.65 -17.33 -9.94
N TYR A 119 1.16 -17.34 -8.74
CA TYR A 119 2.37 -18.09 -8.42
C TYR A 119 2.12 -19.60 -8.57
N ASN A 120 2.99 -20.30 -9.29
CA ASN A 120 2.83 -21.70 -9.75
C ASN A 120 1.66 -21.95 -10.74
N VAL A 121 1.00 -20.90 -11.23
CA VAL A 121 -0.05 -20.96 -12.25
C VAL A 121 0.43 -20.32 -13.55
N ASP A 122 0.94 -19.11 -13.46
CA ASP A 122 1.54 -18.37 -14.56
C ASP A 122 3.07 -18.51 -14.52
N THR A 123 3.67 -18.89 -15.64
CA THR A 123 5.12 -19.13 -15.73
C THR A 123 5.92 -17.84 -15.52
N GLU A 124 5.46 -16.70 -16.06
CA GLU A 124 6.16 -15.42 -15.94
C GLU A 124 6.13 -14.92 -14.49
N VAL A 125 4.98 -15.02 -13.83
CA VAL A 125 4.83 -14.67 -12.40
C VAL A 125 5.72 -15.59 -11.53
N THR A 126 5.72 -16.88 -11.81
CA THR A 126 6.53 -17.85 -11.07
C THR A 126 8.02 -17.55 -11.23
N MET A 127 8.51 -17.33 -12.46
CA MET A 127 9.92 -16.96 -12.71
C MET A 127 10.28 -15.63 -12.05
N LEU A 128 9.39 -14.65 -12.09
CA LEU A 128 9.59 -13.35 -11.43
C LEU A 128 9.80 -13.55 -9.92
N LEU A 129 8.88 -14.23 -9.26
CA LEU A 129 8.92 -14.39 -7.81
C LEU A 129 9.99 -15.38 -7.32
N ASP A 130 10.40 -16.33 -8.15
CA ASP A 130 11.55 -17.20 -7.86
C ASP A 130 12.88 -16.43 -7.84
N SER A 131 13.01 -15.42 -8.69
CA SER A 131 14.29 -14.71 -8.93
C SER A 131 14.36 -13.30 -8.34
N THR A 132 13.23 -12.67 -8.00
CA THR A 132 13.15 -11.25 -7.63
C THR A 132 12.33 -11.06 -6.36
N GLU A 133 12.71 -10.12 -5.52
CA GLU A 133 11.86 -9.61 -4.45
C GLU A 133 11.00 -8.45 -4.99
N VAL A 134 9.69 -8.64 -4.99
CA VAL A 134 8.73 -7.58 -5.34
C VAL A 134 8.24 -6.93 -4.05
N TRP A 135 8.65 -5.69 -3.82
CA TRP A 135 8.24 -4.89 -2.67
C TRP A 135 7.12 -3.95 -3.06
N VAL A 136 6.02 -4.00 -2.33
CA VAL A 136 4.86 -3.12 -2.58
C VAL A 136 4.53 -2.34 -1.31
N ILE A 137 4.47 -1.02 -1.45
CA ILE A 137 3.98 -0.08 -0.43
C ILE A 137 2.66 0.50 -0.94
N PRO A 138 1.50 -0.08 -0.58
CA PRO A 138 0.23 0.38 -1.11
C PRO A 138 -0.22 1.73 -0.55
N MET A 139 0.40 2.18 0.56
CA MET A 139 0.02 3.39 1.27
C MET A 139 1.25 4.10 1.83
N VAL A 140 1.93 4.89 0.97
CA VAL A 140 3.11 5.69 1.38
C VAL A 140 2.74 6.82 2.35
N ASN A 141 1.55 7.39 2.18
CA ASN A 141 1.08 8.55 2.95
C ASN A 141 -0.21 8.23 3.74
N PRO A 142 -0.15 7.35 4.76
CA PRO A 142 -1.34 6.98 5.52
C PRO A 142 -1.91 8.14 6.33
N ASP A 143 -1.08 9.01 6.88
CA ASP A 143 -1.54 10.19 7.64
C ASP A 143 -2.35 11.16 6.77
N GLY A 144 -1.88 11.41 5.55
CA GLY A 144 -2.61 12.24 4.59
C GLY A 144 -3.90 11.53 4.11
N ARG A 145 -3.84 10.22 3.89
CA ARG A 145 -4.99 9.39 3.50
C ARG A 145 -6.06 9.40 4.59
N GLN A 146 -5.69 9.33 5.86
CA GLN A 146 -6.61 9.43 6.98
C GLN A 146 -7.38 10.77 6.98
N ILE A 147 -6.75 11.86 6.54
CA ILE A 147 -7.46 13.14 6.36
C ILE A 147 -8.49 13.03 5.22
N VAL A 148 -8.14 12.40 4.11
CA VAL A 148 -9.06 12.18 2.98
C VAL A 148 -10.28 11.37 3.42
N GLU A 149 -10.10 10.35 4.25
CA GLU A 149 -11.14 9.44 4.72
C GLU A 149 -12.08 10.02 5.79
N GLN A 150 -11.81 11.21 6.33
CA GLN A 150 -12.69 11.87 7.32
C GLN A 150 -14.06 12.22 6.77
N ASN A 151 -14.22 12.28 5.46
CA ASN A 151 -15.52 12.51 4.82
C ASN A 151 -15.76 11.46 3.73
N ASN A 152 -16.63 10.51 4.01
CA ASN A 152 -16.94 9.37 3.13
C ASN A 152 -17.89 9.72 1.97
N ILE A 153 -18.59 10.86 2.04
CA ILE A 153 -19.48 11.33 0.96
C ILE A 153 -18.70 12.16 -0.06
N SER A 154 -17.78 13.00 0.43
CA SER A 154 -16.93 13.86 -0.38
C SER A 154 -15.51 13.89 0.22
N PRO A 155 -14.65 13.00 -0.20
CA PRO A 155 -13.29 12.90 0.33
C PRO A 155 -12.57 14.23 0.29
N TYR A 156 -11.84 14.56 1.34
CA TYR A 156 -11.04 15.77 1.33
C TYR A 156 -9.93 15.70 0.30
N LEU A 157 -9.58 16.82 -0.30
CA LEU A 157 -8.61 16.90 -1.39
C LEU A 157 -7.16 16.99 -0.87
N GLN A 158 -6.87 16.42 0.29
CA GLN A 158 -5.52 16.38 0.84
C GLN A 158 -4.58 15.62 -0.09
N ARG A 159 -3.56 16.30 -0.59
CA ARG A 159 -2.48 15.74 -1.41
C ARG A 159 -1.25 15.40 -0.57
N LYS A 160 -0.84 16.35 0.27
CA LYS A 160 0.38 16.33 1.07
C LYS A 160 0.27 15.38 2.26
N ASN A 161 1.37 15.15 2.97
CA ASN A 161 1.33 14.46 4.26
C ASN A 161 0.69 15.31 5.37
N ALA A 162 0.65 14.81 6.60
CA ALA A 162 0.01 15.51 7.72
C ALA A 162 0.99 16.36 8.56
N ASN A 163 2.19 16.64 8.07
CA ASN A 163 3.19 17.43 8.79
C ASN A 163 2.74 18.88 8.94
N THR A 164 2.46 19.32 10.16
CA THR A 164 2.03 20.69 10.47
C THR A 164 3.15 21.58 10.99
N SER A 165 4.39 21.10 11.02
CA SER A 165 5.55 21.88 11.55
C SER A 165 5.87 23.13 10.72
N GLN A 166 5.38 23.18 9.47
CA GLN A 166 5.64 24.30 8.53
C GLN A 166 4.52 25.35 8.50
N GLY A 167 3.62 25.34 9.45
CA GLY A 167 2.55 26.33 9.60
C GLY A 167 1.14 25.77 9.42
N ASN A 168 0.15 26.63 9.65
CA ASN A 168 -1.27 26.30 9.54
C ASN A 168 -1.79 26.62 8.15
N CYS A 169 -2.50 25.65 7.58
CA CYS A 169 -3.20 25.80 6.31
C CYS A 169 -4.69 25.56 6.51
N GLN A 170 -5.45 25.66 5.43
CA GLN A 170 -6.91 25.50 5.47
C GLN A 170 -7.34 24.15 6.07
N ASN A 171 -8.34 24.18 6.95
CA ASN A 171 -8.99 22.99 7.50
C ASN A 171 -10.53 23.15 7.40
N PRO A 172 -11.26 22.29 6.69
CA PRO A 172 -10.77 21.15 5.92
C PRO A 172 -9.87 21.56 4.75
N PRO A 173 -8.96 20.68 4.31
CA PRO A 173 -8.00 21.00 3.26
C PRO A 173 -8.70 21.20 1.91
N GLY A 174 -8.43 22.35 1.29
CA GLY A 174 -8.82 22.62 -0.09
C GLY A 174 -7.80 22.11 -1.11
N ILE A 175 -7.95 22.50 -2.37
CA ILE A 175 -7.06 22.06 -3.45
C ILE A 175 -5.66 22.68 -3.31
N THR A 176 -5.56 23.92 -2.85
CA THR A 176 -4.32 24.70 -2.86
C THR A 176 -3.72 24.97 -1.49
N TYR A 177 -4.53 25.17 -0.48
CA TYR A 177 -4.08 25.58 0.86
C TYR A 177 -4.09 24.39 1.84
N GLN A 178 -3.17 23.44 1.62
CA GLN A 178 -3.04 22.25 2.45
C GLN A 178 -1.79 22.37 3.33
N HIS A 179 -1.92 21.98 4.60
CA HIS A 179 -0.75 21.75 5.43
C HIS A 179 0.01 20.49 4.94
N GLY A 180 1.25 20.38 5.38
CA GLY A 180 2.07 19.22 5.08
C GLY A 180 3.09 19.45 3.97
N VAL A 181 3.92 18.44 3.78
CA VAL A 181 4.95 18.38 2.75
C VAL A 181 4.43 17.54 1.59
N ASP A 182 4.65 18.01 0.36
CA ASP A 182 4.42 17.23 -0.85
C ASP A 182 5.56 16.21 -0.98
N LEU A 183 5.24 14.92 -0.90
CA LEU A 183 6.23 13.84 -0.86
C LEU A 183 6.89 13.55 -2.22
N ASN A 184 6.41 14.18 -3.28
CA ASN A 184 6.94 13.98 -4.64
C ASN A 184 7.33 15.32 -5.29
N ARG A 185 7.90 16.24 -4.49
CA ARG A 185 8.44 17.53 -4.96
C ARG A 185 9.65 17.96 -4.15
#